data_e94bb07409efe6675451003ad90ebaca
#
_entry.id   e94bb07409efe6675451003ad90ebaca
#
_cell.length_a   1.000
_cell.length_b   1.000
_cell.length_c   1.000
_cell.angle_alpha   90.00
_cell.angle_beta   90.00
_cell.angle_gamma   90.00
#
_symmetry.space_group_name_H-M   'P 1'
#
loop_
_entity.id
_entity.type
_entity.pdbx_description
1 polymer ?
#
loop_
_entity_poly.entity_id
_entity_poly.type
_entity_poly.pdbx_seq_one_letter_code
_entity_poly.pdbx_strand_id
1 'polypeptide(L)'
;RQRGYVVEFRDGLVDFQVLPRGGAPKKTPSKYWVRALSERAVFDLAELLERAEEAAAVRKSLLLALVDEESDLTYYAVREALPRGHRPPASVSGKIVVDYQGDRAAVLDETQAKLLHEAGYFGKLVGRRLQLSLLETAYLLKAGLVEVRNAETDRPIRLSRLVREAKAIQPDFELRLRAYEDLTSRGVISKTGFKYGSHFRAYEGDPEAHHAKYLVHVVPKGHRGAWPEISRAVRLAHGVKKQILFGEVGDEVRYVKLERVRP
;
A
#
# COMPACT_ATOMS: atom_id res chain seq x y z
N ARG A 1 0.80 -32.66 3.18
CA ARG A 1 0.33 -34.04 2.93
C ARG A 1 -0.95 -34.36 3.74
N GLN A 2 -1.02 -34.00 5.00
CA GLN A 2 -2.18 -34.31 5.89
C GLN A 2 -3.56 -33.85 5.33
N ARG A 3 -3.60 -32.89 4.42
CA ARG A 3 -4.82 -32.37 3.78
C ARG A 3 -5.06 -32.91 2.38
N GLY A 4 -4.39 -34.01 1.99
CA GLY A 4 -4.55 -34.67 0.69
C GLY A 4 -3.79 -34.01 -0.49
N TYR A 5 -2.91 -33.06 -0.21
CA TYR A 5 -2.01 -32.52 -1.23
C TYR A 5 -0.82 -33.43 -1.47
N VAL A 6 -0.38 -33.54 -2.71
CA VAL A 6 0.89 -34.16 -3.07
C VAL A 6 1.98 -33.09 -3.05
N VAL A 7 3.01 -33.32 -2.25
CA VAL A 7 4.14 -32.40 -2.06
C VAL A 7 5.40 -33.05 -2.58
N GLU A 8 6.05 -32.42 -3.52
CA GLU A 8 7.33 -32.84 -4.09
C GLU A 8 8.43 -31.85 -3.69
N PHE A 9 9.52 -32.37 -3.15
CA PHE A 9 10.74 -31.59 -2.94
C PHE A 9 11.34 -31.15 -4.26
N ARG A 10 11.89 -29.92 -4.31
CA ARG A 10 12.61 -29.38 -5.46
C ARG A 10 13.88 -28.71 -4.97
N ASP A 11 14.93 -28.87 -5.72
CA ASP A 11 16.17 -28.13 -5.53
C ASP A 11 16.19 -26.93 -6.48
N GLY A 12 16.50 -25.74 -6.00
CA GLY A 12 16.60 -24.52 -6.80
C GLY A 12 15.68 -23.37 -6.35
N LEU A 13 14.90 -22.82 -7.26
CA LEU A 13 14.08 -21.60 -7.04
C LEU A 13 13.05 -21.73 -5.91
N VAL A 14 12.58 -22.94 -5.64
CA VAL A 14 11.60 -23.24 -4.58
C VAL A 14 11.95 -24.55 -3.88
N ASP A 15 11.56 -24.66 -2.62
CA ASP A 15 11.86 -25.85 -1.83
C ASP A 15 10.86 -26.98 -2.12
N PHE A 16 9.60 -26.62 -2.43
CA PHE A 16 8.56 -27.59 -2.71
C PHE A 16 7.63 -27.14 -3.84
N GLN A 17 7.16 -28.12 -4.59
CA GLN A 17 6.01 -27.98 -5.46
C GLN A 17 4.83 -28.74 -4.87
N VAL A 18 3.64 -28.12 -4.89
CA VAL A 18 2.43 -28.71 -4.33
C VAL A 18 1.39 -28.87 -5.42
N LEU A 19 1.00 -30.11 -5.68
CA LEU A 19 -0.03 -30.46 -6.64
C LEU A 19 -1.41 -30.30 -6.00
N PRO A 20 -2.47 -30.08 -6.77
CA PRO A 20 -3.84 -30.11 -6.27
C PRO A 20 -4.16 -31.47 -5.64
N ARG A 21 -5.22 -31.51 -4.81
CA ARG A 21 -5.69 -32.74 -4.18
C ARG A 21 -6.03 -33.79 -5.26
N GLY A 22 -5.59 -35.02 -5.06
CA GLY A 22 -5.75 -36.10 -6.03
C GLY A 22 -4.83 -36.02 -7.25
N GLY A 23 -3.93 -35.02 -7.29
CA GLY A 23 -2.97 -34.91 -8.39
C GLY A 23 -1.91 -36.00 -8.33
N ALA A 24 -1.50 -36.49 -9.52
CA ALA A 24 -0.46 -37.50 -9.68
C ALA A 24 0.88 -36.85 -10.06
N PRO A 25 2.00 -37.20 -9.40
CA PRO A 25 3.34 -36.76 -9.77
C PRO A 25 3.60 -36.96 -11.27
N LYS A 26 4.32 -35.99 -11.88
CA LYS A 26 4.67 -35.96 -13.31
C LYS A 26 3.50 -35.90 -14.30
N LYS A 27 2.24 -36.04 -13.84
CA LYS A 27 1.03 -35.96 -14.69
C LYS A 27 0.22 -34.70 -14.43
N THR A 28 0.16 -34.25 -13.19
CA THR A 28 -0.64 -33.09 -12.80
C THR A 28 0.27 -31.90 -12.55
N PRO A 29 0.04 -30.72 -13.16
CA PRO A 29 0.81 -29.51 -12.88
C PRO A 29 0.69 -29.10 -11.41
N SER A 30 1.79 -28.64 -10.81
CA SER A 30 1.73 -28.08 -9.46
C SER A 30 0.91 -26.79 -9.41
N LYS A 31 0.17 -26.61 -8.32
CA LYS A 31 -0.64 -25.40 -8.07
C LYS A 31 0.15 -24.35 -7.34
N TYR A 32 0.99 -24.77 -6.39
CA TYR A 32 1.77 -23.87 -5.55
C TYR A 32 3.26 -24.16 -5.68
N TRP A 33 4.04 -23.09 -5.66
CA TRP A 33 5.44 -23.08 -5.37
C TRP A 33 5.63 -22.63 -3.93
N VAL A 34 6.42 -23.36 -3.14
CA VAL A 34 6.58 -23.11 -1.72
C VAL A 34 8.04 -22.87 -1.38
N ARG A 35 8.31 -21.76 -0.68
CA ARG A 35 9.56 -21.48 -0.01
C ARG A 35 9.38 -21.71 1.49
N ALA A 36 10.27 -22.48 2.10
CA ALA A 36 10.33 -22.69 3.53
C ALA A 36 11.38 -21.75 4.14
N LEU A 37 10.97 -20.93 5.08
CA LEU A 37 11.81 -19.93 5.70
C LEU A 37 11.69 -20.01 7.22
N SER A 38 12.80 -19.80 7.93
CA SER A 38 12.77 -19.54 9.35
C SER A 38 12.13 -18.17 9.63
N GLU A 39 11.42 -18.01 10.74
CA GLU A 39 10.94 -16.72 11.20
C GLU A 39 12.08 -15.70 11.44
N ARG A 40 13.32 -16.20 11.60
CA ARG A 40 14.54 -15.40 11.74
C ARG A 40 15.17 -14.99 10.42
N ALA A 41 14.69 -15.53 9.30
CA ALA A 41 15.17 -15.11 7.98
C ALA A 41 14.86 -13.63 7.75
N VAL A 42 15.68 -13.01 6.92
CA VAL A 42 15.44 -11.63 6.51
C VAL A 42 14.26 -11.59 5.55
N PHE A 43 13.31 -10.72 5.82
CA PHE A 43 12.29 -10.34 4.85
C PHE A 43 12.93 -9.43 3.80
N ASP A 44 12.94 -9.85 2.56
CA ASP A 44 13.45 -9.08 1.42
C ASP A 44 12.31 -8.90 0.41
N LEU A 45 11.82 -7.66 0.29
CA LEU A 45 10.64 -7.39 -0.53
C LEU A 45 10.93 -7.52 -2.03
N ALA A 46 12.14 -7.15 -2.46
CA ALA A 46 12.53 -7.25 -3.87
C ALA A 46 12.62 -8.73 -4.30
N GLU A 47 13.22 -9.58 -3.46
CA GLU A 47 13.25 -11.03 -3.73
C GLU A 47 11.83 -11.61 -3.81
N LEU A 48 10.95 -11.22 -2.90
CA LEU A 48 9.57 -11.72 -2.91
C LEU A 48 8.77 -11.29 -4.14
N LEU A 49 9.00 -10.06 -4.63
CA LEU A 49 8.41 -9.59 -5.90
C LEU A 49 8.88 -10.45 -7.06
N GLU A 50 10.18 -10.62 -7.21
CA GLU A 50 10.78 -11.43 -8.28
C GLU A 50 10.24 -12.87 -8.27
N ARG A 51 10.22 -13.52 -7.10
CA ARG A 51 9.70 -14.89 -6.96
C ARG A 51 8.19 -14.99 -7.24
N ALA A 52 7.42 -13.96 -6.86
CA ALA A 52 6.00 -13.93 -7.15
C ALA A 52 5.72 -13.79 -8.66
N GLU A 53 6.52 -13.00 -9.37
CA GLU A 53 6.46 -12.84 -10.82
C GLU A 53 6.84 -14.13 -11.54
N GLU A 54 7.95 -14.77 -11.15
CA GLU A 54 8.36 -16.07 -11.70
C GLU A 54 7.27 -17.13 -11.55
N ALA A 55 6.65 -17.21 -10.37
CA ALA A 55 5.56 -18.14 -10.14
C ALA A 55 4.33 -17.81 -11.02
N ALA A 56 3.98 -16.53 -11.14
CA ALA A 56 2.87 -16.07 -11.95
C ALA A 56 3.09 -16.34 -13.45
N ALA A 57 4.31 -16.16 -13.96
CA ALA A 57 4.68 -16.43 -15.35
C ALA A 57 4.39 -17.89 -15.77
N VAL A 58 4.50 -18.81 -14.83
CA VAL A 58 4.16 -20.24 -15.05
C VAL A 58 2.80 -20.63 -14.45
N ARG A 59 1.93 -19.66 -14.18
CA ARG A 59 0.57 -19.86 -13.66
C ARG A 59 0.53 -20.59 -12.31
N LYS A 60 1.47 -20.31 -11.43
CA LYS A 60 1.53 -20.87 -10.07
C LYS A 60 1.37 -19.77 -9.03
N SER A 61 0.97 -20.13 -7.83
CA SER A 61 0.92 -19.22 -6.70
C SER A 61 2.12 -19.48 -5.80
N LEU A 62 2.83 -18.42 -5.44
CA LEU A 62 3.91 -18.49 -4.45
C LEU A 62 3.32 -18.56 -3.04
N LEU A 63 3.76 -19.54 -2.27
CA LEU A 63 3.51 -19.66 -0.85
C LEU A 63 4.83 -19.61 -0.07
N LEU A 64 4.84 -18.87 1.01
CA LEU A 64 5.89 -18.95 2.02
C LEU A 64 5.39 -19.80 3.18
N ALA A 65 6.21 -20.74 3.62
CA ALA A 65 6.00 -21.52 4.82
C ALA A 65 7.01 -21.05 5.87
N LEU A 66 6.59 -20.19 6.78
CA LEU A 66 7.43 -19.73 7.88
C LEU A 66 7.35 -20.72 9.02
N VAL A 67 8.53 -21.11 9.50
CA VAL A 67 8.73 -22.04 10.61
C VAL A 67 9.25 -21.23 11.80
N ASP A 68 8.53 -21.26 12.92
CA ASP A 68 8.95 -20.62 14.16
C ASP A 68 9.83 -21.55 15.03
N GLU A 69 10.23 -21.09 16.22
CA GLU A 69 11.10 -21.82 17.14
C GLU A 69 10.47 -23.12 17.67
N GLU A 70 9.14 -23.18 17.70
CA GLU A 70 8.38 -24.36 18.16
C GLU A 70 8.06 -25.32 17.00
N SER A 71 8.60 -25.05 15.80
CA SER A 71 8.33 -25.77 14.56
C SER A 71 6.90 -25.64 14.04
N ASP A 72 6.17 -24.63 14.49
CA ASP A 72 4.86 -24.30 13.96
C ASP A 72 4.97 -23.61 12.60
N LEU A 73 4.02 -23.94 11.72
CA LEU A 73 4.01 -23.46 10.35
C LEU A 73 2.94 -22.40 10.12
N THR A 74 3.37 -21.22 9.68
CA THR A 74 2.49 -20.18 9.16
C THR A 74 2.68 -20.01 7.68
N TYR A 75 1.58 -20.05 6.90
CA TYR A 75 1.63 -19.90 5.44
C TYR A 75 1.16 -18.53 4.99
N TYR A 76 1.90 -17.92 4.06
CA TYR A 76 1.55 -16.67 3.39
C TYR A 76 1.51 -16.89 1.88
N ALA A 77 0.40 -16.51 1.26
CA ALA A 77 0.34 -16.34 -0.19
C ALA A 77 0.95 -14.99 -0.55
N VAL A 78 1.85 -15.00 -1.52
CA VAL A 78 2.54 -13.81 -2.03
C VAL A 78 2.11 -13.59 -3.48
N ARG A 79 1.72 -12.37 -3.80
CA ARG A 79 1.35 -12.00 -5.17
C ARG A 79 1.74 -10.56 -5.42
N GLU A 80 2.18 -10.26 -6.63
CA GLU A 80 2.17 -8.90 -7.10
C GLU A 80 0.72 -8.38 -7.10
N ALA A 81 0.53 -7.13 -6.72
CA ALA A 81 -0.76 -6.49 -6.67
C ALA A 81 -0.75 -5.24 -7.56
N LEU A 82 -1.81 -5.07 -8.33
CA LEU A 82 -2.05 -3.89 -9.14
C LEU A 82 -3.31 -3.19 -8.61
N PRO A 83 -3.18 -2.41 -7.50
CA PRO A 83 -4.34 -1.71 -6.97
C PRO A 83 -4.91 -0.76 -8.02
N ARG A 84 -6.21 -0.83 -8.23
CA ARG A 84 -6.95 0.05 -9.15
C ARG A 84 -8.21 0.54 -8.47
N GLY A 85 -8.55 1.78 -8.75
CA GLY A 85 -9.79 2.39 -8.28
C GLY A 85 -10.57 3.01 -9.43
N HIS A 86 -11.69 3.61 -9.09
CA HIS A 86 -12.64 4.17 -10.06
C HIS A 86 -12.69 5.69 -10.01
N ARG A 87 -11.81 6.34 -9.22
CA ARG A 87 -11.77 7.79 -9.16
C ARG A 87 -11.24 8.35 -10.48
N PRO A 88 -11.99 9.25 -11.15
CA PRO A 88 -11.47 9.96 -12.30
C PRO A 88 -10.32 10.91 -11.90
N PRO A 89 -9.48 11.35 -12.82
CA PRO A 89 -8.53 12.42 -12.57
C PRO A 89 -9.22 13.64 -11.99
N ALA A 90 -8.65 14.20 -10.93
CA ALA A 90 -9.22 15.36 -10.28
C ALA A 90 -9.15 16.58 -11.21
N SER A 91 -10.27 17.27 -11.33
CA SER A 91 -10.36 18.56 -12.05
C SER A 91 -11.17 19.50 -11.19
N VAL A 92 -10.68 20.72 -11.03
CA VAL A 92 -11.38 21.80 -10.32
C VAL A 92 -11.44 23.03 -11.21
N SER A 93 -12.59 23.71 -11.18
CA SER A 93 -12.73 24.99 -11.88
C SER A 93 -12.40 26.12 -10.92
N GLY A 94 -11.57 27.06 -11.39
CA GLY A 94 -11.16 28.21 -10.59
C GLY A 94 -9.96 27.93 -9.69
N LYS A 95 -9.63 28.92 -8.87
CA LYS A 95 -8.46 28.95 -8.01
C LYS A 95 -8.87 28.62 -6.58
N ILE A 96 -8.39 27.51 -6.07
CA ILE A 96 -8.60 27.09 -4.69
C ILE A 96 -7.38 27.50 -3.86
N VAL A 97 -7.62 28.20 -2.75
CA VAL A 97 -6.58 28.63 -1.83
C VAL A 97 -6.55 27.70 -0.62
N VAL A 98 -5.35 27.22 -0.29
CA VAL A 98 -5.08 26.40 0.89
C VAL A 98 -4.22 27.21 1.86
N ASP A 99 -4.73 27.40 3.06
CA ASP A 99 -4.01 28.02 4.17
C ASP A 99 -3.12 26.99 4.85
N TYR A 100 -1.82 27.27 4.88
CA TYR A 100 -0.78 26.41 5.43
C TYR A 100 -0.20 26.99 6.72
N GLN A 101 -0.15 26.18 7.78
CA GLN A 101 0.31 26.54 9.13
C GLN A 101 1.47 25.65 9.61
N GLY A 102 2.33 25.17 8.72
CA GLY A 102 3.47 24.33 9.07
C GLY A 102 3.12 22.83 9.13
N ASP A 103 2.37 22.41 10.13
CA ASP A 103 1.94 21.01 10.33
C ASP A 103 0.53 20.73 9.79
N ARG A 104 -0.21 21.77 9.39
CA ARG A 104 -1.62 21.72 8.97
C ARG A 104 -1.84 22.51 7.71
N ALA A 105 -2.83 22.06 6.95
CA ALA A 105 -3.31 22.77 5.78
C ALA A 105 -4.85 22.67 5.70
N ALA A 106 -5.51 23.75 5.34
CA ALA A 106 -6.96 23.79 5.24
C ALA A 106 -7.45 24.71 4.13
N VAL A 107 -8.60 24.39 3.54
CA VAL A 107 -9.39 25.31 2.72
C VAL A 107 -10.46 25.90 3.62
N LEU A 108 -10.44 27.22 3.79
CA LEU A 108 -11.34 27.92 4.74
C LEU A 108 -12.66 28.33 4.08
N ASP A 109 -12.66 28.63 2.79
CA ASP A 109 -13.86 28.94 2.02
C ASP A 109 -14.72 27.69 1.84
N GLU A 110 -15.99 27.75 2.24
CA GLU A 110 -16.89 26.62 2.25
C GLU A 110 -17.16 26.07 0.84
N THR A 111 -17.28 26.94 -0.15
CA THR A 111 -17.56 26.55 -1.53
C THR A 111 -16.36 25.83 -2.14
N GLN A 112 -15.17 26.41 -1.96
CA GLN A 112 -13.92 25.79 -2.40
C GLN A 112 -13.64 24.47 -1.67
N ALA A 113 -13.94 24.41 -0.37
CA ALA A 113 -13.80 23.21 0.45
C ALA A 113 -14.63 22.04 -0.09
N LYS A 114 -15.91 22.29 -0.39
CA LYS A 114 -16.82 21.29 -0.98
C LYS A 114 -16.35 20.88 -2.37
N LEU A 115 -16.05 21.85 -3.24
CA LEU A 115 -15.59 21.61 -4.60
C LEU A 115 -14.34 20.72 -4.63
N LEU A 116 -13.33 21.02 -3.79
CA LEU A 116 -12.11 20.22 -3.74
C LEU A 116 -12.35 18.83 -3.16
N HIS A 117 -13.20 18.71 -2.14
CA HIS A 117 -13.55 17.42 -1.58
C HIS A 117 -14.25 16.52 -2.61
N GLU A 118 -15.26 17.03 -3.29
CA GLU A 118 -16.02 16.31 -4.32
C GLU A 118 -15.16 15.94 -5.55
N ALA A 119 -14.17 16.76 -5.90
CA ALA A 119 -13.27 16.50 -7.02
C ALA A 119 -12.43 15.22 -6.87
N GLY A 120 -12.29 14.68 -5.65
CA GLY A 120 -11.48 13.48 -5.47
C GLY A 120 -11.42 12.94 -4.05
N TYR A 121 -12.39 13.28 -3.23
CA TYR A 121 -12.44 12.93 -1.81
C TYR A 121 -11.21 13.41 -1.03
N PHE A 122 -10.60 14.52 -1.45
CA PHE A 122 -9.47 15.11 -0.73
C PHE A 122 -9.89 15.61 0.64
N GLY A 123 -8.97 15.51 1.60
CA GLY A 123 -9.14 16.02 2.94
C GLY A 123 -10.29 15.38 3.73
N LYS A 124 -10.70 16.11 4.76
CA LYS A 124 -11.85 15.80 5.59
C LYS A 124 -12.62 17.09 5.87
N LEU A 125 -13.89 17.12 5.56
CA LEU A 125 -14.77 18.22 5.92
C LEU A 125 -14.95 18.27 7.45
N VAL A 126 -14.69 19.44 8.04
CA VAL A 126 -14.86 19.71 9.46
C VAL A 126 -15.59 21.05 9.60
N GLY A 127 -16.90 20.98 9.82
CA GLY A 127 -17.76 22.14 9.70
C GLY A 127 -17.76 22.68 8.27
N ARG A 128 -17.39 23.94 8.09
CA ARG A 128 -17.32 24.62 6.79
C ARG A 128 -15.94 24.56 6.11
N ARG A 129 -14.96 23.90 6.72
CA ARG A 129 -13.57 23.87 6.24
C ARG A 129 -13.20 22.49 5.75
N LEU A 130 -12.26 22.42 4.82
CA LEU A 130 -11.66 21.17 4.40
C LEU A 130 -10.26 21.08 5.00
N GLN A 131 -10.06 20.15 5.93
CA GLN A 131 -8.76 19.83 6.50
C GLN A 131 -8.01 18.89 5.54
N LEU A 132 -6.83 19.30 5.10
CA LEU A 132 -5.95 18.51 4.24
C LEU A 132 -4.77 17.93 5.03
N SER A 133 -4.32 16.75 4.64
CA SER A 133 -3.00 16.27 5.04
C SER A 133 -1.90 16.98 4.24
N LEU A 134 -0.67 17.00 4.78
CA LEU A 134 0.47 17.57 4.04
C LEU A 134 0.74 16.83 2.73
N LEU A 135 0.47 15.52 2.68
CA LEU A 135 0.59 14.73 1.44
C LEU A 135 -0.43 15.16 0.39
N GLU A 136 -1.70 15.32 0.77
CA GLU A 136 -2.73 15.82 -0.14
C GLU A 136 -2.41 17.24 -0.61
N THR A 137 -1.95 18.10 0.31
CA THR A 137 -1.55 19.47 -0.02
C THR A 137 -0.40 19.50 -1.02
N ALA A 138 0.64 18.70 -0.81
CA ALA A 138 1.78 18.63 -1.73
C ALA A 138 1.37 18.08 -3.11
N TYR A 139 0.55 17.03 -3.13
CA TYR A 139 0.01 16.48 -4.37
C TYR A 139 -0.80 17.51 -5.15
N LEU A 140 -1.75 18.17 -4.50
CA LEU A 140 -2.64 19.16 -5.10
C LEU A 140 -1.87 20.38 -5.64
N LEU A 141 -0.87 20.84 -4.87
CA LEU A 141 0.01 21.94 -5.29
C LEU A 141 0.85 21.53 -6.51
N LYS A 142 1.43 20.32 -6.51
CA LYS A 142 2.20 19.77 -7.63
C LYS A 142 1.36 19.60 -8.88
N ALA A 143 0.11 19.18 -8.73
CA ALA A 143 -0.85 19.02 -9.80
C ALA A 143 -1.43 20.35 -10.33
N GLY A 144 -1.11 21.48 -9.70
CA GLY A 144 -1.63 22.80 -10.07
C GLY A 144 -3.12 23.00 -9.77
N LEU A 145 -3.70 22.17 -8.90
CA LEU A 145 -5.12 22.23 -8.55
C LEU A 145 -5.41 23.25 -7.43
N VAL A 146 -4.38 23.65 -6.69
CA VAL A 146 -4.50 24.63 -5.60
C VAL A 146 -3.34 25.58 -5.55
N GLU A 147 -3.54 26.75 -4.93
CA GLU A 147 -2.47 27.59 -4.43
C GLU A 147 -2.35 27.38 -2.92
N VAL A 148 -1.12 27.27 -2.44
CA VAL A 148 -0.84 27.16 -1.00
C VAL A 148 -0.25 28.48 -0.52
N ARG A 149 -0.79 29.03 0.55
CA ARG A 149 -0.33 30.27 1.19
C ARG A 149 -0.05 30.06 2.66
N ASN A 150 0.92 30.76 3.15
CA ASN A 150 1.16 30.83 4.60
C ASN A 150 0.01 31.58 5.28
N ALA A 151 -0.64 30.97 6.26
CA ALA A 151 -1.83 31.52 6.89
C ALA A 151 -1.62 32.81 7.67
N GLU A 152 -0.38 33.10 8.10
CA GLU A 152 -0.05 34.31 8.87
C GLU A 152 0.37 35.47 7.97
N THR A 153 1.12 35.16 6.90
CA THR A 153 1.76 36.19 6.07
C THR A 153 1.13 36.36 4.68
N ASP A 154 0.15 35.52 4.35
CA ASP A 154 -0.51 35.41 3.02
C ASP A 154 0.47 35.21 1.84
N ARG A 155 1.73 34.86 2.14
CA ARG A 155 2.74 34.64 1.10
C ARG A 155 2.61 33.27 0.48
N PRO A 156 2.78 33.13 -0.84
CA PRO A 156 2.69 31.84 -1.51
C PRO A 156 3.79 30.88 -1.03
N ILE A 157 3.42 29.63 -0.85
CA ILE A 157 4.31 28.52 -0.50
C ILE A 157 4.62 27.71 -1.74
N ARG A 158 5.90 27.58 -2.07
CA ARG A 158 6.36 26.70 -3.16
C ARG A 158 6.44 25.24 -2.70
N LEU A 159 6.26 24.32 -3.62
CA LEU A 159 6.32 22.88 -3.35
C LEU A 159 7.61 22.47 -2.63
N SER A 160 8.77 22.99 -3.05
CA SER A 160 10.07 22.69 -2.44
C SER A 160 10.15 23.08 -0.96
N ARG A 161 9.53 24.20 -0.57
CA ARG A 161 9.44 24.63 0.82
C ARG A 161 8.52 23.71 1.61
N LEU A 162 7.32 23.43 1.09
CA LEU A 162 6.36 22.53 1.74
C LEU A 162 6.94 21.14 1.97
N VAL A 163 7.59 20.54 0.96
CA VAL A 163 8.23 19.23 1.07
C VAL A 163 9.35 19.24 2.11
N ARG A 164 10.19 20.27 2.12
CA ARG A 164 11.27 20.40 3.12
C ARG A 164 10.73 20.47 4.55
N GLU A 165 9.71 21.28 4.78
CA GLU A 165 9.08 21.44 6.11
C GLU A 165 8.35 20.15 6.52
N ALA A 166 7.64 19.50 5.60
CA ALA A 166 6.98 18.23 5.84
C ALA A 166 7.97 17.08 6.16
N LYS A 167 9.14 17.04 5.51
CA LYS A 167 10.21 16.07 5.83
C LYS A 167 10.79 16.24 7.22
N ALA A 168 10.83 17.45 7.75
CA ALA A 168 11.26 17.71 9.13
C ALA A 168 10.31 17.08 10.16
N ILE A 169 9.01 16.99 9.82
CA ILE A 169 7.96 16.36 10.66
C ILE A 169 7.91 14.85 10.40
N GLN A 170 8.07 14.45 9.15
CA GLN A 170 7.89 13.08 8.66
C GLN A 170 9.03 12.72 7.70
N PRO A 171 10.10 12.08 8.20
CA PRO A 171 11.31 11.82 7.39
C PRO A 171 11.09 11.06 6.08
N ASP A 172 10.10 10.16 6.05
CA ASP A 172 9.71 9.37 4.89
C ASP A 172 8.63 10.04 4.00
N PHE A 173 8.45 11.36 4.14
CA PHE A 173 7.41 12.12 3.42
C PHE A 173 7.48 11.96 1.89
N GLU A 174 8.66 12.11 1.28
CA GLU A 174 8.81 11.99 -0.17
C GLU A 174 8.49 10.58 -0.67
N LEU A 175 8.88 9.56 0.10
CA LEU A 175 8.55 8.17 -0.19
C LEU A 175 7.03 7.97 -0.22
N ARG A 176 6.35 8.47 0.81
CA ARG A 176 4.88 8.40 0.89
C ARG A 176 4.21 9.23 -0.18
N LEU A 177 4.76 10.40 -0.52
CA LEU A 177 4.21 11.25 -1.58
C LEU A 177 4.23 10.53 -2.93
N ARG A 178 5.34 9.88 -3.28
CA ARG A 178 5.44 9.09 -4.51
C ARG A 178 4.43 7.94 -4.56
N ALA A 179 4.26 7.21 -3.46
CA ALA A 179 3.25 6.15 -3.38
C ALA A 179 1.82 6.71 -3.44
N TYR A 180 1.57 7.87 -2.83
CA TYR A 180 0.29 8.56 -2.91
C TYR A 180 -0.04 9.00 -4.34
N GLU A 181 0.93 9.55 -5.06
CA GLU A 181 0.82 9.94 -6.47
C GLU A 181 0.51 8.73 -7.35
N ASP A 182 1.23 7.63 -7.17
CA ASP A 182 1.02 6.39 -7.92
C ASP A 182 -0.38 5.80 -7.68
N LEU A 183 -0.79 5.64 -6.42
CA LEU A 183 -2.14 5.17 -6.08
C LEU A 183 -3.22 6.07 -6.67
N THR A 184 -3.00 7.38 -6.59
CA THR A 184 -3.92 8.39 -7.13
C THR A 184 -4.02 8.29 -8.67
N SER A 185 -2.92 8.10 -9.38
CA SER A 185 -2.89 7.91 -10.83
C SER A 185 -3.65 6.66 -11.28
N ARG A 186 -3.71 5.64 -10.41
CA ARG A 186 -4.48 4.40 -10.61
C ARG A 186 -5.95 4.53 -10.23
N GLY A 187 -6.43 5.73 -9.89
CA GLY A 187 -7.80 5.99 -9.47
C GLY A 187 -8.13 5.53 -8.05
N VAL A 188 -7.14 5.16 -7.26
CA VAL A 188 -7.31 4.73 -5.86
C VAL A 188 -7.39 5.96 -4.96
N ILE A 189 -8.31 5.96 -4.01
CA ILE A 189 -8.45 7.02 -3.01
C ILE A 189 -7.68 6.59 -1.76
N SER A 190 -6.65 7.34 -1.40
CA SER A 190 -5.79 7.06 -0.26
C SER A 190 -6.06 8.01 0.88
N LYS A 191 -6.31 7.47 2.08
CA LYS A 191 -6.48 8.19 3.33
C LYS A 191 -5.47 7.70 4.37
N THR A 192 -5.27 8.46 5.44
CA THR A 192 -4.36 8.04 6.51
C THR A 192 -4.71 6.65 7.04
N GLY A 193 -3.71 5.79 7.15
CA GLY A 193 -3.79 4.45 7.72
C GLY A 193 -3.42 4.38 9.20
N PHE A 194 -3.20 5.52 9.88
CA PHE A 194 -2.68 5.61 11.24
C PHE A 194 -3.38 4.66 12.22
N LYS A 195 -4.72 4.61 12.20
CA LYS A 195 -5.51 3.71 13.10
C LYS A 195 -5.19 2.23 12.93
N TYR A 196 -4.56 1.86 11.83
CA TYR A 196 -4.22 0.48 11.47
C TYR A 196 -2.70 0.26 11.46
N GLY A 197 -1.92 1.21 11.98
CA GLY A 197 -0.47 1.13 11.93
C GLY A 197 0.11 1.02 10.52
N SER A 198 -0.60 1.54 9.50
CA SER A 198 -0.17 1.57 8.10
C SER A 198 -0.05 3.00 7.59
N HIS A 199 0.63 3.22 6.47
CA HIS A 199 0.75 4.55 5.88
C HIS A 199 -0.57 5.00 5.29
N PHE A 200 -1.23 4.12 4.54
CA PHE A 200 -2.52 4.41 3.93
C PHE A 200 -3.55 3.32 4.18
N ARG A 201 -4.79 3.73 4.23
CA ARG A 201 -5.95 2.92 3.90
C ARG A 201 -6.44 3.36 2.52
N ALA A 202 -6.61 2.40 1.63
CA ALA A 202 -6.86 2.66 0.22
C ALA A 202 -8.21 2.07 -0.23
N TYR A 203 -8.93 2.86 -1.01
CA TYR A 203 -10.29 2.58 -1.46
C TYR A 203 -10.32 2.50 -2.98
N GLU A 204 -11.09 1.56 -3.51
CA GLU A 204 -11.33 1.44 -4.96
C GLU A 204 -12.42 2.43 -5.42
N GLY A 205 -13.30 2.86 -4.54
CA GLY A 205 -14.40 3.80 -4.81
C GLY A 205 -14.65 4.72 -3.63
N ASP A 206 -15.85 5.25 -3.55
CA ASP A 206 -16.30 6.22 -2.54
C ASP A 206 -15.99 5.80 -1.10
N PRO A 207 -15.14 6.54 -0.36
CA PRO A 207 -14.80 6.22 1.03
C PRO A 207 -15.94 6.42 2.03
N GLU A 208 -16.97 7.16 1.66
CA GLU A 208 -18.15 7.40 2.51
C GLU A 208 -19.16 6.26 2.39
N ALA A 209 -19.23 5.62 1.21
CA ALA A 209 -20.13 4.50 0.94
C ALA A 209 -19.47 3.13 1.21
N HIS A 210 -18.13 3.03 1.16
CA HIS A 210 -17.44 1.76 1.19
C HIS A 210 -16.29 1.74 2.21
N HIS A 211 -16.00 0.56 2.73
CA HIS A 211 -14.80 0.35 3.54
C HIS A 211 -13.55 0.26 2.66
N ALA A 212 -12.41 0.73 3.18
CA ALA A 212 -11.12 0.55 2.55
C ALA A 212 -10.86 -0.94 2.29
N LYS A 213 -10.44 -1.27 1.08
CA LYS A 213 -10.05 -2.62 0.68
C LYS A 213 -8.63 -2.95 1.12
N TYR A 214 -7.73 -1.98 1.04
CA TYR A 214 -6.31 -2.18 1.31
C TYR A 214 -5.82 -1.35 2.49
N LEU A 215 -4.86 -1.92 3.21
CA LEU A 215 -3.88 -1.19 4.02
C LEU A 215 -2.56 -1.20 3.27
N VAL A 216 -1.87 -0.06 3.20
CA VAL A 216 -0.63 0.05 2.43
C VAL A 216 0.51 0.48 3.35
N HIS A 217 1.55 -0.35 3.40
CA HIS A 217 2.85 -0.01 3.93
C HIS A 217 3.78 0.39 2.79
N VAL A 218 4.38 1.56 2.87
CA VAL A 218 5.30 2.08 1.86
C VAL A 218 6.72 1.91 2.37
N VAL A 219 7.57 1.33 1.54
CA VAL A 219 8.97 1.07 1.87
C VAL A 219 9.90 1.48 0.72
N PRO A 220 11.15 1.84 0.98
CA PRO A 220 12.10 2.15 -0.08
C PRO A 220 12.50 0.90 -0.86
N LYS A 221 13.02 1.08 -2.08
CA LYS A 221 13.60 0.02 -2.90
C LYS A 221 14.69 -0.72 -2.14
N GLY A 222 14.66 -2.05 -2.19
CA GLY A 222 15.60 -2.92 -1.48
C GLY A 222 15.35 -2.98 0.03
N HIS A 223 14.15 -2.67 0.47
CA HIS A 223 13.80 -2.75 1.89
C HIS A 223 13.92 -4.17 2.43
N ARG A 224 14.63 -4.29 3.55
CA ARG A 224 14.77 -5.51 4.34
C ARG A 224 14.19 -5.31 5.72
N GLY A 225 13.56 -6.34 6.26
CA GLY A 225 12.91 -6.28 7.57
C GLY A 225 12.89 -7.62 8.28
N ALA A 226 12.23 -7.64 9.43
CA ALA A 226 12.05 -8.84 10.23
C ALA A 226 10.65 -9.44 10.02
N TRP A 227 10.56 -10.75 9.87
CA TRP A 227 9.28 -11.45 9.69
C TRP A 227 8.25 -11.20 10.81
N PRO A 228 8.62 -11.04 12.08
CA PRO A 228 7.65 -10.71 13.14
C PRO A 228 6.88 -9.41 12.88
N GLU A 229 7.52 -8.38 12.31
CA GLU A 229 6.87 -7.11 11.97
C GLU A 229 5.89 -7.30 10.81
N ILE A 230 6.30 -8.00 9.78
CA ILE A 230 5.49 -8.33 8.61
C ILE A 230 4.27 -9.18 9.02
N SER A 231 4.50 -10.22 9.82
CA SER A 231 3.44 -11.08 10.36
C SER A 231 2.42 -10.29 11.16
N ARG A 232 2.88 -9.33 11.97
CA ARG A 232 2.00 -8.44 12.74
C ARG A 232 1.11 -7.62 11.81
N ALA A 233 1.70 -6.99 10.78
CA ALA A 233 0.97 -6.18 9.81
C ALA A 233 -0.08 -7.01 9.05
N VAL A 234 0.29 -8.22 8.59
CA VAL A 234 -0.64 -9.13 7.90
C VAL A 234 -1.77 -9.59 8.82
N ARG A 235 -1.48 -9.94 10.08
CA ARG A 235 -2.51 -10.34 11.05
C ARG A 235 -3.47 -9.22 11.37
N LEU A 236 -2.97 -7.99 11.56
CA LEU A 236 -3.79 -6.81 11.81
C LEU A 236 -4.74 -6.56 10.63
N ALA A 237 -4.23 -6.56 9.41
CA ALA A 237 -5.05 -6.37 8.21
C ALA A 237 -6.14 -7.44 8.09
N HIS A 238 -5.78 -8.70 8.32
CA HIS A 238 -6.72 -9.83 8.32
C HIS A 238 -7.82 -9.66 9.39
N GLY A 239 -7.45 -9.24 10.61
CA GLY A 239 -8.39 -9.02 11.72
C GLY A 239 -9.43 -7.94 11.42
N VAL A 240 -9.08 -6.93 10.60
CA VAL A 240 -10.01 -5.86 10.17
C VAL A 240 -10.58 -6.10 8.77
N LYS A 241 -10.49 -7.31 8.25
CA LYS A 241 -11.01 -7.73 6.92
C LYS A 241 -10.49 -6.86 5.77
N LYS A 242 -9.20 -6.52 5.81
CA LYS A 242 -8.51 -5.76 4.76
C LYS A 242 -7.32 -6.54 4.22
N GLN A 243 -6.92 -6.22 3.01
CA GLN A 243 -5.71 -6.77 2.39
C GLN A 243 -4.53 -5.84 2.69
N ILE A 244 -3.39 -6.41 3.06
CA ILE A 244 -2.16 -5.65 3.23
C ILE A 244 -1.36 -5.63 1.93
N LEU A 245 -0.92 -4.44 1.55
CA LEU A 245 0.00 -4.22 0.45
C LEU A 245 1.29 -3.62 1.00
N PHE A 246 2.42 -4.15 0.56
CA PHE A 246 3.71 -3.51 0.72
C PHE A 246 4.08 -2.85 -0.60
N GLY A 247 4.16 -1.51 -0.60
CA GLY A 247 4.49 -0.70 -1.76
C GLY A 247 5.98 -0.35 -1.73
N GLU A 248 6.77 -0.96 -2.60
CA GLU A 248 8.17 -0.62 -2.80
C GLU A 248 8.27 0.58 -3.74
N VAL A 249 8.92 1.64 -3.26
CA VAL A 249 9.13 2.87 -4.03
C VAL A 249 10.55 2.92 -4.55
N GLY A 250 10.69 2.66 -5.83
CA GLY A 250 11.94 2.79 -6.59
C GLY A 250 11.75 3.77 -7.75
N ASP A 251 12.19 3.43 -8.96
CA ASP A 251 11.92 4.19 -10.18
C ASP A 251 10.41 4.18 -10.48
N GLU A 252 9.78 3.03 -10.25
CA GLU A 252 8.35 2.82 -10.22
C GLU A 252 7.89 2.39 -8.84
N VAL A 253 6.58 2.40 -8.59
CA VAL A 253 6.00 1.87 -7.36
C VAL A 253 5.38 0.51 -7.66
N ARG A 254 5.90 -0.51 -6.97
CA ARG A 254 5.43 -1.90 -7.09
C ARG A 254 4.79 -2.36 -5.80
N TYR A 255 3.74 -3.15 -5.89
CA TYR A 255 2.99 -3.59 -4.72
C TYR A 255 2.99 -5.11 -4.60
N VAL A 256 3.30 -5.61 -3.41
CA VAL A 256 3.15 -7.01 -3.02
C VAL A 256 1.97 -7.14 -2.07
N LYS A 257 1.09 -8.07 -2.36
CA LYS A 257 0.08 -8.53 -1.41
C LYS A 257 0.59 -9.75 -0.65
N LEU A 258 0.55 -9.67 0.66
CA LEU A 258 0.76 -10.80 1.57
C LEU A 258 -0.57 -11.17 2.23
N GLU A 259 -0.91 -12.44 2.19
CA GLU A 259 -2.15 -12.95 2.76
C GLU A 259 -1.88 -14.24 3.56
N ARG A 260 -2.25 -14.24 4.84
CA ARG A 260 -2.18 -15.48 5.64
C ARG A 260 -3.20 -16.48 5.13
N VAL A 261 -2.75 -17.67 4.80
CA VAL A 261 -3.60 -18.73 4.23
C VAL A 261 -3.49 -20.02 5.02
N ARG A 262 -4.50 -20.86 4.87
CA ARG A 262 -4.50 -22.24 5.37
C ARG A 262 -4.66 -23.15 4.15
N PRO A 263 -3.55 -23.58 3.52
CA PRO A 263 -3.58 -24.38 2.29
C PRO A 263 -4.31 -25.71 2.46
#